data_08c01ff1b1e99dd7d0156d1b2e03cf23
#
_entry.id   08c01ff1b1e99dd7d0156d1b2e03cf23
#
_cell.length_a   1.000
_cell.length_b   1.000
_cell.length_c   1.000
_cell.angle_alpha   90.00
_cell.angle_beta   90.00
_cell.angle_gamma   90.00
#
_symmetry.space_group_name_H-M   'P 1'
#
loop_
_entity.id
_entity.type
_entity.pdbx_description
1 polymer ?
#
loop_
_entity_poly.entity_id
_entity_poly.type
_entity_poly.pdbx_seq_one_letter_code
_entity_poly.pdbx_strand_id
1 'polypeptide(L)'
;MRQLTALDRMFLTQESPGAPMHISLLMFYTQRSAPDGAVRMRDIVKVFRERAHLVPMLHEKVQEVPLGLDNPYWVADPDLNVESHISHVALPHPGDWRQLCILAARLHARGVDRSRPLWELVVIEGLDGIDFLPKGSFALFLKMHHAAVDGMAALTALEVLHDEHPRPAQRVVPQLEDDEPGPGTNRMLGNAGLNALRSPARWWRLAKELVPAVRLIGTGGRERRFGPPSPPVNTPFHTRLSSHRRGAFAFFAPHDLARIRSAPRGAPGRPPRPRPQKAPQETRAG
;
A
#
# COMPACT_ATOMS: atom_id res chain seq x y z
N MET A 1 -11.26 -7.85 17.26
CA MET A 1 -9.89 -8.40 17.22
C MET A 1 -9.80 -9.57 16.25
N ARG A 2 -8.84 -9.58 15.32
CA ARG A 2 -8.66 -10.59 14.27
C ARG A 2 -7.18 -11.00 14.19
N GLN A 3 -6.88 -12.30 14.15
CA GLN A 3 -5.51 -12.76 13.95
C GLN A 3 -5.09 -12.57 12.49
N LEU A 4 -3.84 -12.18 12.24
CA LEU A 4 -3.29 -12.06 10.90
C LEU A 4 -3.29 -13.43 10.19
N THR A 5 -3.62 -13.42 8.92
CA THR A 5 -3.47 -14.62 8.08
C THR A 5 -1.98 -14.92 7.83
N ALA A 6 -1.68 -16.13 7.37
CA ALA A 6 -0.32 -16.48 6.98
C ALA A 6 0.21 -15.58 5.84
N LEU A 7 -0.68 -15.13 4.95
CA LEU A 7 -0.34 -14.23 3.85
C LEU A 7 0.00 -12.81 4.36
N ASP A 8 -0.82 -12.26 5.27
CA ASP A 8 -0.56 -10.95 5.88
C ASP A 8 0.80 -10.94 6.59
N ARG A 9 1.06 -12.01 7.38
CA ARG A 9 2.34 -12.19 8.06
C ARG A 9 3.50 -12.28 7.08
N MET A 10 3.32 -12.95 5.93
CA MET A 10 4.35 -13.06 4.91
C MET A 10 4.78 -11.68 4.40
N PHE A 11 3.83 -10.79 4.10
CA PHE A 11 4.15 -9.42 3.69
C PHE A 11 4.95 -8.65 4.74
N LEU A 12 4.57 -8.76 6.02
CA LEU A 12 5.31 -8.12 7.11
C LEU A 12 6.72 -8.68 7.29
N THR A 13 6.91 -9.98 7.05
CA THR A 13 8.19 -10.66 7.25
C THR A 13 9.16 -10.45 6.09
N GLN A 14 8.63 -10.37 4.86
CA GLN A 14 9.45 -10.19 3.65
C GLN A 14 9.82 -8.72 3.41
N GLU A 15 9.17 -7.79 4.09
CA GLU A 15 9.51 -6.39 3.96
C GLU A 15 10.93 -6.10 4.42
N SER A 16 11.63 -5.32 3.63
CA SER A 16 12.97 -4.82 3.94
C SER A 16 13.12 -3.38 3.46
N PRO A 17 14.10 -2.62 3.96
CA PRO A 17 14.34 -1.25 3.50
C PRO A 17 14.51 -1.11 1.98
N GLY A 18 15.02 -2.16 1.32
CA GLY A 18 15.15 -2.21 -0.13
C GLY A 18 13.93 -2.76 -0.87
N ALA A 19 12.97 -3.36 -0.16
CA ALA A 19 11.76 -3.96 -0.75
C ALA A 19 10.56 -3.75 0.18
N PRO A 20 10.04 -2.51 0.25
CA PRO A 20 8.84 -2.22 1.03
C PRO A 20 7.64 -2.95 0.45
N MET A 21 6.79 -3.48 1.33
CA MET A 21 5.59 -4.27 0.97
C MET A 21 4.33 -3.43 1.11
N HIS A 22 4.22 -2.35 0.34
CA HIS A 22 3.05 -1.48 0.32
C HIS A 22 2.61 -1.14 -1.10
N ILE A 23 1.37 -0.71 -1.23
CA ILE A 23 0.80 -0.15 -2.44
C ILE A 23 0.59 1.34 -2.25
N SER A 24 0.54 2.07 -3.35
CA SER A 24 0.24 3.50 -3.33
C SER A 24 -0.75 3.84 -4.41
N LEU A 25 -1.68 4.70 -4.06
CA LEU A 25 -2.69 5.27 -4.96
C LEU A 25 -2.43 6.76 -5.09
N LEU A 26 -2.43 7.26 -6.32
CA LEU A 26 -2.34 8.69 -6.62
C LEU A 26 -3.65 9.11 -7.28
N MET A 27 -4.42 9.93 -6.57
CA MET A 27 -5.74 10.38 -6.95
C MET A 27 -5.74 11.88 -7.17
N PHE A 28 -6.39 12.37 -8.22
CA PHE A 28 -6.43 13.78 -8.57
C PHE A 28 -7.81 14.36 -8.32
N TYR A 29 -7.86 15.56 -7.75
CA TYR A 29 -9.09 16.26 -7.42
C TYR A 29 -9.05 17.69 -7.94
N THR A 30 -10.21 18.17 -8.40
CA THR A 30 -10.42 19.56 -8.74
C THR A 30 -11.14 20.29 -7.61
N GLN A 31 -10.82 21.53 -7.39
CA GLN A 31 -11.49 22.37 -6.38
C GLN A 31 -12.74 23.10 -6.89
N ARG A 32 -13.11 22.92 -8.17
CA ARG A 32 -14.18 23.68 -8.82
C ARG A 32 -15.56 23.56 -8.14
N SER A 33 -15.81 22.43 -7.49
CA SER A 33 -17.08 22.16 -6.79
C SER A 33 -16.99 22.37 -5.28
N ALA A 34 -15.86 22.82 -4.78
CA ALA A 34 -15.69 23.08 -3.35
C ALA A 34 -16.58 24.27 -2.92
N PRO A 35 -17.29 24.17 -1.79
CA PRO A 35 -18.23 25.20 -1.33
C PRO A 35 -17.59 26.59 -1.22
N ASP A 36 -16.37 26.67 -0.76
CA ASP A 36 -15.59 27.91 -0.57
C ASP A 36 -14.57 28.15 -1.71
N GLY A 37 -14.69 27.45 -2.83
CA GLY A 37 -13.73 27.51 -3.94
C GLY A 37 -12.38 26.81 -3.64
N ALA A 38 -12.20 26.23 -2.45
CA ALA A 38 -11.00 25.53 -2.05
C ALA A 38 -11.30 24.40 -1.07
N VAL A 39 -10.62 23.25 -1.26
CA VAL A 39 -10.57 22.17 -0.28
C VAL A 39 -9.35 22.40 0.61
N ARG A 40 -9.58 22.52 1.90
CA ARG A 40 -8.52 22.78 2.88
C ARG A 40 -8.07 21.47 3.53
N MET A 41 -6.84 21.44 4.02
CA MET A 41 -6.29 20.29 4.75
C MET A 41 -7.23 19.80 5.87
N ARG A 42 -7.84 20.72 6.61
CA ARG A 42 -8.80 20.40 7.68
C ARG A 42 -10.04 19.63 7.19
N ASP A 43 -10.46 19.88 5.94
CA ASP A 43 -11.65 19.25 5.36
C ASP A 43 -11.31 17.77 5.01
N ILE A 44 -10.10 17.53 4.51
CA ILE A 44 -9.58 16.17 4.25
C ILE A 44 -9.43 15.41 5.57
N VAL A 45 -8.79 16.01 6.58
CA VAL A 45 -8.63 15.42 7.91
C VAL A 45 -9.99 15.06 8.52
N LYS A 46 -10.98 15.95 8.37
CA LYS A 46 -12.33 15.73 8.87
C LYS A 46 -12.97 14.48 8.24
N VAL A 47 -12.89 14.33 6.91
CA VAL A 47 -13.42 13.15 6.21
C VAL A 47 -12.78 11.86 6.73
N PHE A 48 -11.45 11.83 6.87
CA PHE A 48 -10.76 10.65 7.39
C PHE A 48 -11.13 10.37 8.84
N ARG A 49 -11.22 11.40 9.70
CA ARG A 49 -11.61 11.25 11.10
C ARG A 49 -13.03 10.68 11.24
N GLU A 50 -13.97 11.16 10.43
CA GLU A 50 -15.35 10.70 10.45
C GLU A 50 -15.54 9.30 9.88
N ARG A 51 -14.60 8.81 9.05
CA ARG A 51 -14.75 7.54 8.30
C ARG A 51 -13.71 6.47 8.64
N ALA A 52 -12.67 6.81 9.38
CA ALA A 52 -11.60 5.85 9.70
C ALA A 52 -12.14 4.59 10.40
N HIS A 53 -13.12 4.73 11.28
CA HIS A 53 -13.73 3.61 12.00
C HIS A 53 -14.51 2.64 11.10
N LEU A 54 -14.94 3.08 9.90
CA LEU A 54 -15.65 2.24 8.93
C LEU A 54 -14.72 1.32 8.14
N VAL A 55 -13.41 1.59 8.19
CA VAL A 55 -12.41 0.90 7.37
C VAL A 55 -11.32 0.33 8.30
N PRO A 56 -11.30 -0.99 8.55
CA PRO A 56 -10.37 -1.62 9.50
C PRO A 56 -8.91 -1.19 9.31
N MET A 57 -8.43 -1.11 8.06
CA MET A 57 -7.05 -0.72 7.78
C MET A 57 -6.69 0.71 8.25
N LEU A 58 -7.69 1.59 8.46
CA LEU A 58 -7.46 2.98 8.89
C LEU A 58 -7.39 3.13 10.41
N HIS A 59 -7.90 2.16 11.18
CA HIS A 59 -7.94 2.24 12.63
C HIS A 59 -7.31 1.03 13.35
N GLU A 60 -7.07 -0.09 12.65
CA GLU A 60 -6.39 -1.25 13.25
C GLU A 60 -4.88 -1.17 13.05
N LYS A 61 -4.12 -1.51 14.10
CA LYS A 61 -2.68 -1.72 14.07
C LYS A 61 -2.29 -3.17 14.32
N VAL A 62 -1.07 -3.52 13.98
CA VAL A 62 -0.51 -4.86 14.22
C VAL A 62 -0.01 -4.94 15.66
N GLN A 63 -0.50 -5.92 16.41
CA GLN A 63 0.02 -6.26 17.72
C GLN A 63 0.74 -7.61 17.66
N GLU A 64 2.05 -7.59 17.88
CA GLU A 64 2.89 -8.79 17.90
C GLU A 64 2.60 -9.66 19.12
N VAL A 65 2.60 -10.98 18.92
CA VAL A 65 2.54 -11.93 20.03
C VAL A 65 3.94 -12.03 20.67
N PRO A 66 4.04 -11.96 22.02
CA PRO A 66 5.33 -12.07 22.70
C PRO A 66 6.13 -13.28 22.22
N LEU A 67 7.44 -13.09 22.06
CA LEU A 67 8.39 -14.10 21.57
C LEU A 67 8.08 -14.64 20.15
N GLY A 68 7.14 -14.03 19.42
CA GLY A 68 6.75 -14.51 18.08
C GLY A 68 6.12 -15.90 18.07
N LEU A 69 5.51 -16.33 19.20
CA LEU A 69 4.98 -17.68 19.39
C LEU A 69 3.77 -17.99 18.49
N ASP A 70 3.09 -16.96 17.99
CA ASP A 70 1.96 -17.09 17.07
C ASP A 70 1.90 -15.93 16.08
N ASN A 71 0.92 -15.97 15.16
CA ASN A 71 0.68 -14.85 14.27
C ASN A 71 0.20 -13.62 15.04
N PRO A 72 0.64 -12.42 14.64
CA PRO A 72 0.17 -11.17 15.21
C PRO A 72 -1.35 -11.00 15.11
N TYR A 73 -1.87 -9.99 15.78
CA TYR A 73 -3.29 -9.64 15.75
C TYR A 73 -3.49 -8.24 15.18
N TRP A 74 -4.58 -8.06 14.46
CA TRP A 74 -5.16 -6.76 14.17
C TRP A 74 -5.95 -6.32 15.39
N VAL A 75 -5.62 -5.16 15.92
CA VAL A 75 -6.28 -4.56 17.08
C VAL A 75 -6.59 -3.10 16.79
N ALA A 76 -7.73 -2.62 17.24
CA ALA A 76 -8.03 -1.20 17.16
C ALA A 76 -6.93 -0.40 17.88
N ASP A 77 -6.52 0.72 17.31
CA ASP A 77 -5.55 1.61 17.93
C ASP A 77 -6.30 2.60 18.85
N PRO A 78 -6.20 2.46 20.18
CA PRO A 78 -6.91 3.35 21.11
C PRO A 78 -6.38 4.78 21.05
N ASP A 79 -5.15 4.95 20.58
CA ASP A 79 -4.47 6.25 20.48
C ASP A 79 -4.44 6.78 19.05
N LEU A 80 -5.38 6.31 18.20
CA LEU A 80 -5.43 6.71 16.79
C LEU A 80 -5.50 8.23 16.64
N ASN A 81 -4.43 8.78 16.13
CA ASN A 81 -4.38 10.18 15.71
C ASN A 81 -4.34 10.26 14.18
N VAL A 82 -5.50 10.46 13.56
CA VAL A 82 -5.65 10.56 12.10
C VAL A 82 -4.75 11.65 11.51
N GLU A 83 -4.57 12.77 12.20
CA GLU A 83 -3.74 13.88 11.72
C GLU A 83 -2.27 13.48 11.56
N SER A 84 -1.78 12.60 12.41
CA SER A 84 -0.40 12.10 12.34
C SER A 84 -0.12 11.24 11.11
N HIS A 85 -1.16 10.71 10.46
CA HIS A 85 -1.08 9.93 9.23
C HIS A 85 -1.16 10.79 7.98
N ILE A 86 -1.56 12.06 8.10
CA ILE A 86 -1.82 12.94 6.97
C ILE A 86 -0.78 14.05 6.95
N SER A 87 -0.06 14.16 5.85
CA SER A 87 0.92 15.23 5.63
C SER A 87 0.57 16.05 4.39
N HIS A 88 1.14 17.23 4.30
CA HIS A 88 0.90 18.16 3.20
C HIS A 88 2.22 18.59 2.58
N VAL A 89 2.25 18.65 1.25
CA VAL A 89 3.41 19.08 0.48
C VAL A 89 2.96 19.84 -0.76
N ALA A 90 3.68 20.90 -1.13
CA ALA A 90 3.48 21.59 -2.39
C ALA A 90 4.66 21.32 -3.32
N LEU A 91 4.37 21.10 -4.62
CA LEU A 91 5.41 21.04 -5.63
C LEU A 91 5.99 22.46 -5.85
N PRO A 92 7.31 22.56 -6.06
CA PRO A 92 7.90 23.84 -6.46
C PRO A 92 7.45 24.21 -7.87
N HIS A 93 7.44 25.49 -8.18
CA HIS A 93 7.16 25.94 -9.55
C HIS A 93 8.11 25.25 -10.55
N PRO A 94 7.65 24.80 -11.71
CA PRO A 94 6.30 24.97 -12.31
C PRO A 94 5.24 23.96 -11.84
N GLY A 95 5.56 22.97 -11.00
CA GLY A 95 4.61 21.96 -10.54
C GLY A 95 4.20 21.00 -11.68
N ASP A 96 5.19 20.52 -12.41
CA ASP A 96 4.99 19.68 -13.58
C ASP A 96 4.86 18.17 -13.26
N TRP A 97 4.48 17.41 -14.28
CA TRP A 97 4.31 15.95 -14.18
C TRP A 97 5.59 15.23 -13.74
N ARG A 98 6.75 15.69 -14.17
CA ARG A 98 8.04 15.09 -13.80
C ARG A 98 8.33 15.28 -12.31
N GLN A 99 8.07 16.47 -11.78
CA GLN A 99 8.25 16.77 -10.35
C GLN A 99 7.31 15.91 -9.50
N LEU A 100 6.05 15.76 -9.93
CA LEU A 100 5.10 14.87 -9.26
C LEU A 100 5.57 13.41 -9.27
N CYS A 101 6.05 12.89 -10.41
CA CYS A 101 6.59 11.53 -10.50
C CYS A 101 7.79 11.31 -9.56
N ILE A 102 8.69 12.29 -9.47
CA ILE A 102 9.85 12.21 -8.57
C ILE A 102 9.38 12.19 -7.11
N LEU A 103 8.44 13.06 -6.73
CA LEU A 103 7.89 13.09 -5.38
C LEU A 103 7.19 11.78 -5.03
N ALA A 104 6.28 11.31 -5.89
CA ALA A 104 5.56 10.06 -5.69
C ALA A 104 6.50 8.85 -5.53
N ALA A 105 7.57 8.78 -6.35
CA ALA A 105 8.58 7.74 -6.24
C ALA A 105 9.33 7.80 -4.90
N ARG A 106 9.65 9.00 -4.40
CA ARG A 106 10.29 9.19 -3.10
C ARG A 106 9.37 8.82 -1.94
N LEU A 107 8.09 9.20 -2.02
CA LEU A 107 7.08 8.84 -1.02
C LEU A 107 6.86 7.33 -0.99
N HIS A 108 6.77 6.72 -2.17
CA HIS A 108 6.63 5.26 -2.30
C HIS A 108 7.86 4.50 -1.81
N ALA A 109 9.06 5.05 -1.90
CA ALA A 109 10.28 4.39 -1.44
C ALA A 109 10.42 4.30 0.08
N ARG A 110 9.68 5.11 0.85
CA ARG A 110 9.70 5.11 2.31
C ARG A 110 8.79 4.00 2.84
N GLY A 111 9.23 3.26 3.87
CA GLY A 111 8.39 2.32 4.59
C GLY A 111 7.21 3.01 5.29
N VAL A 112 6.23 2.23 5.71
CA VAL A 112 5.13 2.67 6.58
C VAL A 112 5.53 2.39 8.03
N ASP A 113 5.19 3.29 8.94
CA ASP A 113 5.42 3.09 10.38
C ASP A 113 4.55 1.94 10.91
N ARG A 114 5.18 0.91 11.46
CA ARG A 114 4.50 -0.30 11.94
C ARG A 114 3.99 -0.18 13.37
N SER A 115 4.29 0.88 14.08
CA SER A 115 3.81 1.11 15.46
C SER A 115 2.36 1.57 15.52
N ARG A 116 1.77 1.92 14.38
CA ARG A 116 0.44 2.49 14.22
C ARG A 116 -0.28 1.86 13.02
N PRO A 117 -1.54 2.20 12.73
CA PRO A 117 -2.24 1.74 11.52
C PRO A 117 -1.40 1.95 10.27
N LEU A 118 -1.36 0.92 9.41
CA LEU A 118 -0.36 0.77 8.36
C LEU A 118 -0.70 1.57 7.08
N TRP A 119 -0.95 2.86 7.21
CA TRP A 119 -1.23 3.76 6.09
C TRP A 119 -0.65 5.15 6.30
N GLU A 120 -0.48 5.88 5.22
CA GLU A 120 -0.09 7.29 5.18
C GLU A 120 -0.78 7.99 4.02
N LEU A 121 -1.20 9.23 4.23
CA LEU A 121 -1.77 10.09 3.21
C LEU A 121 -0.90 11.33 3.05
N VAL A 122 -0.58 11.68 1.80
CA VAL A 122 0.09 12.95 1.48
C VAL A 122 -0.81 13.75 0.56
N VAL A 123 -1.18 14.94 0.99
CA VAL A 123 -1.86 15.93 0.18
C VAL A 123 -0.81 16.68 -0.63
N ILE A 124 -0.93 16.68 -1.94
CA ILE A 124 0.05 17.29 -2.85
C ILE A 124 -0.63 18.42 -3.61
N GLU A 125 -0.16 19.63 -3.40
CA GLU A 125 -0.60 20.84 -4.09
C GLU A 125 0.45 21.36 -5.09
N GLY A 126 0.12 22.43 -5.81
CA GLY A 126 1.04 23.04 -6.77
C GLY A 126 1.17 22.24 -8.07
N LEU A 127 0.07 21.67 -8.57
CA LEU A 127 0.03 20.85 -9.79
C LEU A 127 -0.22 21.67 -11.07
N ASP A 128 -0.05 22.97 -11.02
CA ASP A 128 -0.44 23.89 -12.09
C ASP A 128 0.38 23.76 -13.39
N GLY A 129 1.54 23.13 -13.33
CA GLY A 129 2.33 22.80 -14.51
C GLY A 129 1.92 21.53 -15.24
N ILE A 130 0.81 20.87 -14.82
CA ILE A 130 0.30 19.65 -15.44
C ILE A 130 -0.83 20.00 -16.40
N ASP A 131 -0.60 19.90 -17.71
CA ASP A 131 -1.49 20.41 -18.75
C ASP A 131 -2.90 19.78 -18.77
N PHE A 132 -3.03 18.52 -18.37
CA PHE A 132 -4.32 17.82 -18.38
C PHE A 132 -5.13 18.01 -17.11
N LEU A 133 -4.59 18.70 -16.10
CA LEU A 133 -5.33 19.02 -14.88
C LEU A 133 -5.83 20.47 -14.91
N PRO A 134 -7.04 20.74 -14.41
CA PRO A 134 -7.48 22.10 -14.16
C PRO A 134 -6.56 22.81 -13.17
N LYS A 135 -6.37 24.12 -13.34
CA LYS A 135 -5.61 24.94 -12.38
C LYS A 135 -6.22 24.86 -10.98
N GLY A 136 -5.35 24.85 -9.97
CA GLY A 136 -5.74 24.69 -8.58
C GLY A 136 -6.13 23.26 -8.19
N SER A 137 -5.89 22.27 -9.07
CA SER A 137 -6.06 20.86 -8.71
C SER A 137 -5.03 20.43 -7.66
N PHE A 138 -5.39 19.44 -6.86
CA PHE A 138 -4.49 18.79 -5.90
C PHE A 138 -4.53 17.27 -6.08
N ALA A 139 -3.57 16.57 -5.50
CA ALA A 139 -3.56 15.12 -5.49
C ALA A 139 -3.51 14.57 -4.06
N LEU A 140 -4.10 13.41 -3.86
CA LEU A 140 -3.95 12.59 -2.67
C LEU A 140 -3.08 11.38 -3.02
N PHE A 141 -1.97 11.24 -2.33
CA PHE A 141 -1.10 10.08 -2.40
C PHE A 141 -1.35 9.22 -1.16
N LEU A 142 -2.17 8.17 -1.32
CA LEU A 142 -2.49 7.23 -0.24
C LEU A 142 -1.59 6.00 -0.37
N LYS A 143 -0.83 5.72 0.69
CA LYS A 143 0.05 4.56 0.80
C LYS A 143 -0.48 3.63 1.89
N MET A 144 -0.52 2.33 1.60
CA MET A 144 -1.08 1.30 2.48
C MET A 144 -0.20 0.06 2.41
N HIS A 145 0.05 -0.56 3.55
CA HIS A 145 0.82 -1.80 3.59
C HIS A 145 -0.02 -2.99 3.09
N HIS A 146 0.59 -3.87 2.29
CA HIS A 146 -0.08 -5.04 1.72
C HIS A 146 -0.67 -6.01 2.76
N ALA A 147 -0.11 -6.06 3.98
CA ALA A 147 -0.69 -6.85 5.04
C ALA A 147 -2.06 -6.33 5.50
N ALA A 148 -2.29 -5.01 5.43
CA ALA A 148 -3.53 -4.39 5.90
C ALA A 148 -4.63 -4.38 4.83
N VAL A 149 -4.28 -4.55 3.56
CA VAL A 149 -5.21 -4.36 2.45
C VAL A 149 -4.91 -5.31 1.29
N ASP A 150 -5.91 -6.04 0.84
CA ASP A 150 -5.94 -6.67 -0.46
C ASP A 150 -6.57 -5.76 -1.52
N GLY A 151 -6.57 -6.20 -2.78
CA GLY A 151 -7.09 -5.38 -3.88
C GLY A 151 -8.55 -4.99 -3.73
N MET A 152 -9.39 -5.85 -3.15
CA MET A 152 -10.81 -5.58 -2.93
C MET A 152 -11.02 -4.65 -1.73
N ALA A 153 -10.30 -4.87 -0.64
CA ALA A 153 -10.35 -4.01 0.54
C ALA A 153 -9.90 -2.58 0.23
N ALA A 154 -8.92 -2.40 -0.66
CA ALA A 154 -8.51 -1.09 -1.14
C ALA A 154 -9.65 -0.35 -1.87
N LEU A 155 -10.39 -1.04 -2.74
CA LEU A 155 -11.54 -0.46 -3.43
C LEU A 155 -12.67 -0.09 -2.45
N THR A 156 -13.00 -0.98 -1.52
CA THR A 156 -14.00 -0.70 -0.48
C THR A 156 -13.59 0.51 0.38
N ALA A 157 -12.31 0.62 0.73
CA ALA A 157 -11.82 1.79 1.45
C ALA A 157 -12.02 3.08 0.65
N LEU A 158 -11.77 3.05 -0.66
CA LEU A 158 -12.01 4.20 -1.52
C LEU A 158 -13.50 4.55 -1.62
N GLU A 159 -14.39 3.56 -1.75
CA GLU A 159 -15.85 3.76 -1.78
C GLU A 159 -16.34 4.39 -0.47
N VAL A 160 -15.79 3.98 0.67
CA VAL A 160 -16.13 4.57 1.98
C VAL A 160 -15.62 6.00 2.10
N LEU A 161 -14.41 6.27 1.62
CA LEU A 161 -13.78 7.60 1.71
C LEU A 161 -14.35 8.61 0.72
N HIS A 162 -15.06 8.17 -0.32
CA HIS A 162 -15.64 9.02 -1.33
C HIS A 162 -17.17 8.99 -1.29
N ASP A 163 -17.78 10.06 -1.73
CA ASP A 163 -19.24 10.17 -1.90
C ASP A 163 -19.57 10.26 -3.39
N GLU A 164 -20.62 9.58 -3.82
CA GLU A 164 -21.11 9.65 -5.20
C GLU A 164 -21.74 11.01 -5.53
N HIS A 165 -22.20 11.74 -4.50
CA HIS A 165 -22.88 13.01 -4.63
C HIS A 165 -22.20 14.12 -3.83
N PRO A 166 -22.21 15.37 -4.34
CA PRO A 166 -21.61 16.52 -3.66
C PRO A 166 -22.24 16.88 -2.29
N ARG A 167 -23.44 16.38 -2.03
CA ARG A 167 -24.16 16.53 -0.76
C ARG A 167 -24.59 15.16 -0.27
N PRO A 168 -23.69 14.42 0.38
CA PRO A 168 -24.04 13.12 0.94
C PRO A 168 -25.10 13.32 2.04
N ALA A 169 -26.03 12.37 2.15
CA ALA A 169 -26.86 12.26 3.33
C ALA A 169 -25.94 12.14 4.56
N GLN A 170 -26.31 12.82 5.67
CA GLN A 170 -25.56 12.68 6.92
C GLN A 170 -25.46 11.19 7.25
N ARG A 171 -24.26 10.64 7.12
CA ARG A 171 -24.00 9.28 7.63
C ARG A 171 -24.02 9.39 9.15
N VAL A 172 -24.94 8.64 9.77
CA VAL A 172 -24.87 8.43 11.21
C VAL A 172 -23.52 7.74 11.47
N VAL A 173 -22.60 8.46 12.09
CA VAL A 173 -21.37 7.88 12.58
C VAL A 173 -21.79 6.92 13.69
N PRO A 174 -21.69 5.57 13.50
CA PRO A 174 -21.91 4.67 14.62
C PRO A 174 -20.89 5.07 15.69
N GLN A 175 -21.34 5.31 16.91
CA GLN A 175 -20.39 5.36 18.00
C GLN A 175 -19.70 3.99 17.97
N LEU A 176 -18.38 3.98 17.83
CA LEU A 176 -17.59 2.78 18.09
C LEU A 176 -18.04 2.32 19.47
N GLU A 177 -18.83 1.25 19.53
CA GLU A 177 -18.98 0.51 20.77
C GLU A 177 -17.56 0.25 21.22
N ASP A 178 -17.25 0.63 22.48
CA ASP A 178 -15.90 0.58 23.04
C ASP A 178 -15.21 -0.69 22.52
N ASP A 179 -14.37 -0.54 21.50
CA ASP A 179 -13.62 -1.66 20.92
C ASP A 179 -12.85 -2.27 22.06
N GLU A 180 -13.20 -3.52 22.41
CA GLU A 180 -12.54 -4.23 23.51
C GLU A 180 -11.03 -3.99 23.41
N PRO A 181 -10.38 -3.52 24.47
CA PRO A 181 -8.94 -3.31 24.46
C PRO A 181 -8.27 -4.58 23.94
N GLY A 182 -7.28 -4.42 23.07
CA GLY A 182 -6.57 -5.55 22.47
C GLY A 182 -6.22 -6.61 23.52
N PRO A 183 -6.08 -7.88 23.15
CA PRO A 183 -5.90 -8.96 24.09
C PRO A 183 -4.68 -8.69 24.96
N GLY A 184 -4.87 -8.71 26.28
CA GLY A 184 -3.76 -8.64 27.21
C GLY A 184 -2.74 -9.74 26.91
N THR A 185 -1.47 -9.50 27.19
CA THR A 185 -0.34 -10.42 26.96
C THR A 185 -0.64 -11.86 27.40
N ASN A 186 -1.30 -12.04 28.53
CA ASN A 186 -1.66 -13.37 29.06
C ASN A 186 -2.66 -14.11 28.16
N ARG A 187 -3.63 -13.39 27.57
CA ARG A 187 -4.62 -13.98 26.66
C ARG A 187 -3.95 -14.39 25.34
N MET A 188 -3.02 -13.56 24.84
CA MET A 188 -2.24 -13.90 23.64
C MET A 188 -1.37 -15.14 23.84
N LEU A 189 -0.66 -15.24 24.98
CA LEU A 189 0.16 -16.40 25.32
C LEU A 189 -0.70 -17.65 25.53
N GLY A 190 -1.85 -17.52 26.19
CA GLY A 190 -2.80 -18.63 26.33
C GLY A 190 -3.32 -19.15 25.00
N ASN A 191 -3.70 -18.24 24.09
CA ASN A 191 -4.14 -18.59 22.73
C ASN A 191 -3.01 -19.22 21.92
N ALA A 192 -1.79 -18.70 22.00
CA ALA A 192 -0.62 -19.27 21.34
C ALA A 192 -0.34 -20.70 21.83
N GLY A 193 -0.43 -20.95 23.13
CA GLY A 193 -0.29 -22.29 23.71
C GLY A 193 -1.40 -23.24 23.23
N LEU A 194 -2.66 -22.81 23.23
CA LEU A 194 -3.79 -23.60 22.72
C LEU A 194 -3.65 -23.87 21.19
N ASN A 195 -3.23 -22.89 20.42
CA ASN A 195 -2.99 -23.06 18.98
C ASN A 195 -1.83 -24.03 18.71
N ALA A 196 -0.78 -23.98 19.51
CA ALA A 196 0.32 -24.93 19.45
C ALA A 196 -0.17 -26.37 19.74
N LEU A 197 -0.99 -26.55 20.77
CA LEU A 197 -1.56 -27.86 21.12
C LEU A 197 -2.57 -28.37 20.07
N ARG A 198 -3.37 -27.49 19.49
CA ARG A 198 -4.39 -27.84 18.47
C ARG A 198 -3.84 -28.06 17.07
N SER A 199 -2.56 -27.78 16.85
CA SER A 199 -1.94 -27.92 15.52
C SER A 199 -0.82 -28.96 15.46
N PRO A 200 -1.06 -30.24 15.81
CA PRO A 200 -0.04 -31.28 15.66
C PRO A 200 0.44 -31.39 14.20
N ALA A 201 -0.41 -31.08 13.24
CA ALA A 201 -0.05 -31.01 11.82
C ALA A 201 0.97 -29.90 11.50
N ARG A 202 1.06 -28.85 12.30
CA ARG A 202 2.08 -27.80 12.15
C ARG A 202 3.45 -28.29 12.65
N TRP A 203 3.45 -28.96 13.79
CA TRP A 203 4.63 -29.64 14.33
C TRP A 203 5.11 -30.76 13.40
N TRP A 204 4.17 -31.54 12.85
CA TRP A 204 4.47 -32.59 11.87
C TRP A 204 5.07 -32.04 10.57
N ARG A 205 4.59 -30.90 10.07
CA ARG A 205 5.19 -30.21 8.91
C ARG A 205 6.59 -29.67 9.25
N LEU A 206 6.74 -28.98 10.36
CA LEU A 206 8.05 -28.49 10.83
C LEU A 206 9.01 -29.66 11.05
N ALA A 207 8.56 -30.74 11.65
CA ALA A 207 9.39 -31.94 11.81
C ALA A 207 9.76 -32.55 10.45
N LYS A 208 8.82 -32.63 9.49
CA LYS A 208 9.12 -33.12 8.13
C LYS A 208 10.09 -32.22 7.37
N GLU A 209 10.08 -30.93 7.61
CA GLU A 209 11.02 -29.97 6.99
C GLU A 209 12.37 -29.93 7.70
N LEU A 210 12.38 -30.06 9.03
CA LEU A 210 13.60 -30.06 9.84
C LEU A 210 14.35 -31.39 9.79
N VAL A 211 13.64 -32.54 9.77
CA VAL A 211 14.28 -33.85 9.74
C VAL A 211 15.17 -34.06 8.49
N PRO A 212 14.75 -33.69 7.26
CA PRO A 212 15.64 -33.76 6.10
C PRO A 212 16.80 -32.77 6.20
N ALA A 213 16.58 -31.56 6.75
CA ALA A 213 17.63 -30.57 6.92
C ALA A 213 18.68 -31.04 7.94
N VAL A 214 18.25 -31.61 9.07
CA VAL A 214 19.13 -32.18 10.08
C VAL A 214 19.86 -33.43 9.56
N ARG A 215 19.17 -34.28 8.77
CA ARG A 215 19.82 -35.43 8.09
C ARG A 215 20.81 -34.99 7.01
N LEU A 216 20.55 -33.89 6.30
CA LEU A 216 21.49 -33.32 5.33
C LEU A 216 22.80 -32.80 6.00
N ILE A 217 22.70 -32.35 7.25
CA ILE A 217 23.87 -31.92 8.05
C ILE A 217 24.63 -33.15 8.64
N GLY A 218 23.91 -34.25 8.90
CA GLY A 218 24.43 -35.44 9.57
C GLY A 218 24.91 -36.58 8.67
N THR A 219 24.49 -36.65 7.42
CA THR A 219 24.92 -37.69 6.47
C THR A 219 25.42 -37.06 5.18
N GLY A 220 26.76 -36.98 5.08
CA GLY A 220 27.41 -36.62 3.83
C GLY A 220 27.02 -37.57 2.69
N GLY A 221 26.20 -37.11 1.82
CA GLY A 221 26.08 -37.58 0.44
C GLY A 221 25.32 -38.87 0.19
N ARG A 222 24.44 -38.72 -0.72
CA ARG A 222 23.88 -39.64 -1.73
C ARG A 222 22.38 -39.82 -1.63
N GLU A 223 21.84 -39.37 -2.67
CA GLU A 223 20.60 -39.57 -3.44
C GLU A 223 19.67 -38.35 -3.49
N ARG A 224 20.03 -37.44 -4.41
CA ARG A 224 19.18 -36.35 -4.87
C ARG A 224 18.13 -36.90 -5.81
N ARG A 225 16.92 -37.15 -5.34
CA ARG A 225 15.74 -37.32 -6.20
C ARG A 225 14.93 -36.04 -6.42
N PHE A 226 15.22 -34.98 -5.67
CA PHE A 226 14.83 -33.62 -6.00
C PHE A 226 16.12 -32.82 -6.12
N GLY A 227 16.49 -32.46 -7.33
CA GLY A 227 17.56 -31.50 -7.54
C GLY A 227 17.26 -30.21 -6.74
N PRO A 228 18.27 -29.47 -6.27
CA PRO A 228 18.02 -28.14 -5.76
C PRO A 228 17.21 -27.39 -6.81
N PRO A 229 16.26 -26.52 -6.40
CA PRO A 229 15.61 -25.63 -7.37
C PRO A 229 16.72 -25.03 -8.21
N SER A 230 16.60 -25.13 -9.53
CA SER A 230 17.58 -24.58 -10.46
C SER A 230 17.90 -23.16 -9.98
N PRO A 231 19.21 -22.78 -9.84
CA PRO A 231 19.52 -21.43 -9.43
C PRO A 231 18.74 -20.48 -10.32
N PRO A 232 18.12 -19.44 -9.77
CA PRO A 232 17.34 -18.52 -10.55
C PRO A 232 18.19 -18.03 -11.71
N VAL A 233 17.65 -18.08 -12.92
CA VAL A 233 18.34 -17.62 -14.13
C VAL A 233 18.84 -16.21 -13.85
N ASN A 234 20.16 -16.02 -13.87
CA ASN A 234 20.77 -14.75 -13.56
C ASN A 234 20.48 -13.80 -14.74
N THR A 235 19.40 -13.03 -14.62
CA THR A 235 19.03 -12.02 -15.61
C THR A 235 19.60 -10.66 -15.18
N PRO A 236 19.78 -9.71 -16.12
CA PRO A 236 20.19 -8.33 -15.76
C PRO A 236 19.26 -7.63 -14.77
N PHE A 237 18.06 -8.18 -14.57
CA PHE A 237 17.06 -7.66 -13.65
C PHE A 237 17.17 -8.25 -12.22
N HIS A 238 17.96 -9.30 -12.01
CA HIS A 238 18.22 -9.92 -10.70
C HIS A 238 19.38 -9.22 -9.97
N THR A 239 19.20 -7.94 -9.69
CA THR A 239 20.16 -7.17 -8.88
C THR A 239 19.59 -6.93 -7.49
N ARG A 240 20.46 -6.64 -6.51
CA ARG A 240 20.01 -6.18 -5.20
C ARG A 240 19.15 -4.91 -5.38
N LEU A 241 17.94 -4.94 -4.83
CA LEU A 241 17.05 -3.79 -4.85
C LEU A 241 17.68 -2.67 -4.01
N SER A 242 17.89 -1.50 -4.61
CA SER A 242 18.33 -0.31 -3.89
C SER A 242 17.14 0.38 -3.22
N SER A 243 17.40 1.20 -2.21
CA SER A 243 16.37 2.06 -1.60
C SER A 243 15.88 3.18 -2.54
N HIS A 244 16.62 3.44 -3.62
CA HIS A 244 16.25 4.46 -4.60
C HIS A 244 15.25 3.88 -5.59
N ARG A 245 14.09 4.53 -5.70
CA ARG A 245 13.05 4.18 -6.67
C ARG A 245 12.95 5.25 -7.75
N ARG A 246 12.73 4.80 -8.97
CA ARG A 246 12.32 5.66 -10.09
C ARG A 246 10.95 5.18 -10.54
N GLY A 247 10.00 6.09 -10.62
CA GLY A 247 8.66 5.84 -11.12
C GLY A 247 8.42 6.66 -12.38
N ALA A 248 7.68 6.09 -13.31
CA ALA A 248 7.09 6.81 -14.42
C ALA A 248 5.61 6.43 -14.47
N PHE A 249 4.75 7.43 -14.60
CA PHE A 249 3.32 7.24 -14.72
C PHE A 249 2.89 7.62 -16.13
N ALA A 250 2.00 6.84 -16.71
CA ALA A 250 1.37 7.15 -17.99
C ALA A 250 -0.09 7.54 -17.73
N PHE A 251 -0.53 8.60 -18.40
CA PHE A 251 -1.93 9.00 -18.39
C PHE A 251 -2.61 8.47 -19.65
N PHE A 252 -3.75 7.80 -19.47
CA PHE A 252 -4.62 7.34 -20.53
C PHE A 252 -5.96 8.05 -20.40
N ALA A 253 -6.36 8.79 -21.42
CA ALA A 253 -7.68 9.42 -21.42
C ALA A 253 -8.79 8.36 -21.54
N PRO A 254 -10.01 8.63 -21.07
CA PRO A 254 -11.13 7.66 -21.12
C PRO A 254 -11.39 7.09 -22.52
N HIS A 255 -11.22 7.90 -23.58
CA HIS A 255 -11.37 7.45 -24.96
C HIS A 255 -10.27 6.47 -25.39
N ASP A 256 -9.05 6.56 -24.86
CA ASP A 256 -7.98 5.61 -25.14
C ASP A 256 -8.30 4.25 -24.51
N LEU A 257 -8.87 4.24 -23.28
CA LEU A 257 -9.33 3.04 -22.61
C LEU A 257 -10.49 2.37 -23.37
N ALA A 258 -11.43 3.14 -23.93
CA ALA A 258 -12.51 2.64 -24.78
C ALA A 258 -11.96 1.95 -26.03
N ARG A 259 -10.94 2.55 -26.69
CA ARG A 259 -10.25 1.95 -27.83
C ARG A 259 -9.53 0.66 -27.48
N ILE A 260 -8.85 0.60 -26.33
CA ILE A 260 -8.18 -0.62 -25.84
C ILE A 260 -9.20 -1.72 -25.59
N ARG A 261 -10.36 -1.40 -25.01
CA ARG A 261 -11.45 -2.36 -24.73
C ARG A 261 -12.09 -2.90 -26.01
N SER A 262 -12.19 -2.09 -27.05
CA SER A 262 -12.77 -2.47 -28.34
C SER A 262 -11.81 -3.16 -29.28
N ALA A 263 -10.51 -3.22 -28.93
CA ALA A 263 -9.52 -3.92 -29.73
C ALA A 263 -9.80 -5.44 -29.78
N PRO A 264 -9.73 -6.10 -30.96
CA PRO A 264 -9.97 -7.53 -31.07
C PRO A 264 -9.03 -8.32 -30.16
N ARG A 265 -9.59 -9.21 -29.34
CA ARG A 265 -8.81 -10.16 -28.54
C ARG A 265 -8.06 -11.10 -29.49
N GLY A 266 -6.76 -10.90 -29.67
CA GLY A 266 -5.95 -11.86 -30.45
C GLY A 266 -4.84 -11.26 -31.31
N ALA A 267 -4.78 -9.96 -31.52
CA ALA A 267 -3.60 -9.36 -32.13
C ALA A 267 -2.59 -9.00 -31.02
N PRO A 268 -1.32 -9.47 -31.05
CA PRO A 268 -0.29 -8.94 -30.17
C PRO A 268 -0.07 -7.48 -30.56
N GLY A 269 -0.84 -6.60 -29.96
CA GLY A 269 -0.77 -5.16 -30.18
C GLY A 269 0.59 -4.66 -29.75
N ARG A 270 1.35 -4.13 -30.69
CA ARG A 270 2.52 -3.32 -30.37
C ARG A 270 2.04 -2.20 -29.46
N PRO A 271 2.59 -2.03 -28.25
CA PRO A 271 2.16 -0.95 -27.36
C PRO A 271 2.30 0.38 -28.10
N PRO A 272 1.33 1.29 -27.99
CA PRO A 272 1.42 2.60 -28.61
C PRO A 272 2.73 3.25 -28.15
N ARG A 273 3.56 3.68 -29.06
CA ARG A 273 4.77 4.43 -28.74
C ARG A 273 4.33 5.68 -27.96
N PRO A 274 4.91 5.96 -26.77
CA PRO A 274 4.68 7.21 -26.10
C PRO A 274 5.02 8.34 -27.09
N ARG A 275 4.12 9.32 -27.23
CA ARG A 275 4.40 10.51 -28.02
C ARG A 275 5.68 11.14 -27.46
N PRO A 276 6.69 11.39 -28.29
CA PRO A 276 7.88 12.09 -27.84
C PRO A 276 7.44 13.47 -27.33
N GLN A 277 7.70 13.76 -26.07
CA GLN A 277 7.64 15.12 -25.58
C GLN A 277 8.62 15.91 -26.42
N LYS A 278 8.14 16.99 -27.06
CA LYS A 278 9.00 17.93 -27.77
C LYS A 278 10.10 18.38 -26.82
N ALA A 279 11.33 18.07 -27.14
CA ALA A 279 12.48 18.63 -26.45
C ALA A 279 12.39 20.16 -26.49
N PRO A 280 12.78 20.87 -25.41
CA PRO A 280 12.89 22.31 -25.45
C PRO A 280 13.82 22.69 -26.61
N GLN A 281 13.36 23.56 -27.48
CA GLN A 281 14.22 24.16 -28.51
C GLN A 281 15.28 24.96 -27.74
N GLU A 282 16.53 24.53 -27.82
CA GLU A 282 17.66 25.34 -27.44
C GLU A 282 17.67 26.58 -28.33
N THR A 283 17.32 27.72 -27.76
CA THR A 283 17.52 29.02 -28.41
C THR A 283 19.02 29.23 -28.47
N ARG A 284 19.61 29.00 -29.65
CA ARG A 284 20.95 29.47 -29.95
C ARG A 284 20.89 30.99 -29.89
N ALA A 285 21.49 31.57 -28.86
CA ALA A 285 21.87 32.96 -28.86
C ALA A 285 23.08 33.11 -29.80
N GLY A 286 22.89 33.96 -30.79
CA GLY A 286 23.97 34.50 -31.63
C GLY A 286 24.75 35.59 -30.89
#